data_b00b856fac786e2b071b39163f0b744a
#
_entry.id   b00b856fac786e2b071b39163f0b744a
#
_cell.length_a   1.000
_cell.length_b   1.000
_cell.length_c   1.000
_cell.angle_alpha   90.00
_cell.angle_beta   90.00
_cell.angle_gamma   90.00
#
_symmetry.space_group_name_H-M   'P 1'
#
loop_
_entity.id
_entity.type
_entity.pdbx_description
1 polymer ?
#
loop_
_entity_poly.entity_id
_entity_poly.type
_entity_poly.pdbx_seq_one_letter_code
_entity_poly.pdbx_strand_id
1 'polypeptide(L)'
;MRVALDTNRLTDLFQGDSELADRLGECDEVWLPLMVLAEIQAGFYGGSQQHRNELLLRSFLVKPTVGIMFPTRDTAEHYARLFIQLKRAGTPIPDNDLWIAALVLQHDLVLITRDRHFERVPQLLRDYSAR
;
A
#
# COMPACT_ATOMS: atom_id res chain seq x y z
N MET A 1 -7.10 9.60 10.86
CA MET A 1 -7.22 8.30 10.15
C MET A 1 -5.84 7.69 9.97
N ARG A 2 -5.73 6.39 10.11
CA ARG A 2 -4.50 5.62 9.91
C ARG A 2 -4.64 4.86 8.59
N VAL A 3 -3.74 5.10 7.66
CA VAL A 3 -3.86 4.56 6.30
C VAL A 3 -2.61 3.83 5.85
N ALA A 4 -2.78 2.98 4.84
CA ALA A 4 -1.68 2.39 4.08
C ALA A 4 -1.88 2.71 2.61
N LEU A 5 -0.78 2.86 1.88
CA LEU A 5 -0.80 3.09 0.43
C LEU A 5 -0.36 1.84 -0.30
N ASP A 6 -1.03 1.53 -1.40
CA ASP A 6 -0.52 0.56 -2.36
C ASP A 6 0.46 1.22 -3.35
N THR A 7 1.06 0.42 -4.22
CA THR A 7 2.09 0.89 -5.15
C THR A 7 1.55 1.93 -6.13
N ASN A 8 0.36 1.71 -6.68
CA ASN A 8 -0.23 2.62 -7.66
C ASN A 8 -0.51 3.99 -7.07
N ARG A 9 -1.03 4.04 -5.84
CA ARG A 9 -1.32 5.31 -5.18
C ARG A 9 -0.04 6.06 -4.81
N LEU A 10 1.01 5.35 -4.41
CA LEU A 10 2.30 5.99 -4.17
C LEU A 10 2.88 6.57 -5.47
N THR A 11 2.75 5.84 -6.57
CA THR A 11 3.14 6.35 -7.90
C THR A 11 2.35 7.61 -8.26
N ASP A 12 1.04 7.60 -8.04
CA ASP A 12 0.19 8.76 -8.29
C ASP A 12 0.65 9.98 -7.49
N LEU A 13 1.00 9.77 -6.22
CA LEU A 13 1.52 10.84 -5.36
C LEU A 13 2.80 11.44 -5.93
N PHE A 14 3.73 10.61 -6.38
CA PHE A 14 5.00 11.07 -6.94
C PHE A 14 4.84 11.72 -8.32
N GLN A 15 3.74 11.45 -9.00
CA GLN A 15 3.39 12.11 -10.26
C GLN A 15 2.60 13.41 -10.06
N GLY A 16 2.37 13.82 -8.81
CA GLY A 16 1.79 15.11 -8.49
C GLY A 16 0.28 15.12 -8.24
N ASP A 17 -0.30 14.01 -7.80
CA ASP A 17 -1.72 13.96 -7.40
C ASP A 17 -1.92 14.82 -6.15
N SER A 18 -2.41 16.04 -6.34
CA SER A 18 -2.55 17.02 -5.25
C SER A 18 -3.68 16.67 -4.28
N GLU A 19 -4.76 16.08 -4.76
CA GLU A 19 -5.86 15.64 -3.88
C GLU A 19 -5.37 14.56 -2.93
N LEU A 20 -4.60 13.60 -3.44
CA LEU A 20 -4.01 12.55 -2.62
C LEU A 20 -3.04 13.15 -1.60
N ALA A 21 -2.18 14.07 -2.03
CA ALA A 21 -1.24 14.74 -1.13
C ALA A 21 -1.97 15.44 0.02
N ASP A 22 -3.05 16.17 -0.28
CA ASP A 22 -3.84 16.87 0.72
C ASP A 22 -4.48 15.90 1.71
N ARG A 23 -5.03 14.79 1.22
CA ARG A 23 -5.65 13.77 2.07
C ARG A 23 -4.63 13.11 3.00
N LEU A 24 -3.44 12.80 2.49
CA LEU A 24 -2.38 12.21 3.31
C LEU A 24 -1.90 13.19 4.37
N GLY A 25 -1.89 14.49 4.06
CA GLY A 25 -1.55 15.54 5.01
C GLY A 25 -2.51 15.63 6.19
N GLU A 26 -3.73 15.14 6.03
CA GLU A 26 -4.74 15.12 7.09
C GLU A 26 -4.74 13.82 7.91
N CYS A 27 -3.99 12.81 7.46
CA CYS A 27 -3.92 11.53 8.16
C CYS A 27 -2.97 11.58 9.36
N ASP A 28 -3.33 10.85 10.41
CA ASP A 28 -2.49 10.71 11.60
C ASP A 28 -1.27 9.86 11.32
N GLU A 29 -1.43 8.80 10.54
CA GLU A 29 -0.38 7.85 10.17
C GLU A 29 -0.55 7.43 8.72
N VAL A 30 0.55 7.37 7.98
CA VAL A 30 0.62 6.87 6.62
C VAL A 30 1.68 5.78 6.56
N TRP A 31 1.26 4.59 6.18
CA TRP A 31 2.13 3.42 6.19
C TRP A 31 2.40 2.91 4.78
N LEU A 32 3.66 2.61 4.51
CA LEU A 32 4.08 1.92 3.30
C LEU A 32 4.42 0.47 3.64
N PRO A 33 3.64 -0.51 3.18
CA PRO A 33 4.06 -1.89 3.28
C PRO A 33 5.42 -2.11 2.59
N LEU A 34 6.27 -2.95 3.17
CA LEU A 34 7.61 -3.20 2.62
C LEU A 34 7.56 -3.62 1.15
N MET A 35 6.57 -4.44 0.76
CA MET A 35 6.44 -4.89 -0.63
C MET A 35 6.06 -3.75 -1.58
N VAL A 36 5.37 -2.72 -1.11
CA VAL A 36 5.11 -1.50 -1.88
C VAL A 36 6.42 -0.76 -2.13
N LEU A 37 7.25 -0.64 -1.09
CA LEU A 37 8.57 -0.02 -1.24
C LEU A 37 9.42 -0.78 -2.25
N ALA A 38 9.41 -2.11 -2.20
CA ALA A 38 10.15 -2.94 -3.15
C ALA A 38 9.67 -2.73 -4.59
N GLU A 39 8.37 -2.71 -4.80
CA GLU A 39 7.79 -2.50 -6.14
C GLU A 39 8.10 -1.11 -6.69
N ILE A 40 8.00 -0.08 -5.84
CA ILE A 40 8.27 1.29 -6.30
C ILE A 40 9.74 1.47 -6.66
N GLN A 41 10.66 0.90 -5.88
CA GLN A 41 12.09 0.96 -6.17
C GLN A 41 12.44 0.19 -7.45
N ALA A 42 11.84 -0.98 -7.65
CA ALA A 42 12.00 -1.73 -8.90
C ALA A 42 11.54 -0.90 -10.11
N GLY A 43 10.43 -0.19 -9.96
CA GLY A 43 9.96 0.74 -10.98
C GLY A 43 10.94 1.88 -11.27
N PHE A 44 11.63 2.40 -10.26
CA PHE A 44 12.65 3.44 -10.44
C PHE A 44 13.81 2.95 -11.29
N TYR A 45 14.31 1.74 -11.00
CA TYR A 45 15.42 1.17 -11.77
C TYR A 45 15.06 0.90 -13.23
N GLY A 46 13.81 0.55 -13.51
CA GLY A 46 13.33 0.32 -14.88
C GLY A 46 12.95 1.57 -15.64
N GLY A 47 12.90 2.73 -14.99
CA GLY A 47 12.43 3.98 -15.57
C GLY A 47 13.56 4.95 -15.90
N SER A 48 13.16 6.12 -16.42
CA SER A 48 14.10 7.18 -16.85
C SER A 48 14.30 8.29 -15.80
N GLN A 49 13.54 8.27 -14.70
CA GLN A 49 13.53 9.32 -13.68
C GLN A 49 13.99 8.80 -12.31
N GLN A 50 14.93 7.86 -12.31
CA GLN A 50 15.38 7.20 -11.08
C GLN A 50 15.81 8.20 -10.01
N HIS A 51 16.69 9.13 -10.35
CA HIS A 51 17.24 10.09 -9.38
C HIS A 51 16.14 10.96 -8.76
N ARG A 52 15.27 11.53 -9.61
CA ARG A 52 14.14 12.35 -9.18
C ARG A 52 13.23 11.56 -8.23
N ASN A 53 12.87 10.36 -8.62
CA ASN A 53 11.95 9.51 -7.87
C ASN A 53 12.53 9.06 -6.52
N GLU A 54 13.82 8.77 -6.48
CA GLU A 54 14.51 8.43 -5.23
C GLU A 54 14.52 9.61 -4.25
N LEU A 55 14.71 10.84 -4.75
CA LEU A 55 14.62 12.04 -3.91
C LEU A 55 13.22 12.25 -3.36
N LEU A 56 12.19 12.03 -4.19
CA LEU A 56 10.79 12.13 -3.74
C LEU A 56 10.48 11.10 -2.66
N LEU A 57 10.91 9.86 -2.86
CA LEU A 57 10.71 8.80 -1.87
C LEU A 57 11.42 9.14 -0.55
N ARG A 58 12.65 9.59 -0.61
CA ARG A 58 13.42 9.99 0.58
C ARG A 58 12.70 11.10 1.34
N SER A 59 12.25 12.13 0.63
CA SER A 59 11.52 13.25 1.23
C SER A 59 10.20 12.80 1.89
N PHE A 60 9.53 11.83 1.27
CA PHE A 60 8.30 11.27 1.80
C PHE A 60 8.55 10.48 3.09
N LEU A 61 9.57 9.63 3.10
CA LEU A 61 9.88 8.74 4.23
C LEU A 61 10.39 9.47 5.48
N VAL A 62 10.87 10.71 5.36
CA VAL A 62 11.32 11.49 6.53
C VAL A 62 10.18 12.26 7.21
N LYS A 63 8.99 12.26 6.63
CA LYS A 63 7.84 12.93 7.27
C LYS A 63 7.47 12.19 8.56
N PRO A 64 7.16 12.94 9.65
CA PRO A 64 6.89 12.34 10.97
C PRO A 64 5.73 11.35 10.97
N THR A 65 4.75 11.52 10.09
CA THR A 65 3.56 10.68 10.03
C THR A 65 3.73 9.45 9.14
N VAL A 66 4.84 9.32 8.43
CA VAL A 66 5.07 8.26 7.44
C VAL A 66 6.03 7.22 8.00
N GLY A 67 5.67 5.95 7.84
CA GLY A 67 6.51 4.83 8.23
C GLY A 67 6.45 3.68 7.24
N ILE A 68 7.44 2.80 7.33
CA ILE A 68 7.48 1.54 6.57
C ILE A 68 6.97 0.43 7.47
N MET A 69 6.10 -0.40 6.93
CA MET A 69 5.48 -1.50 7.66
C MET A 69 6.07 -2.83 7.21
N PHE A 70 6.72 -3.52 8.15
CA PHE A 70 7.40 -4.78 7.88
C PHE A 70 6.52 -5.97 8.24
N PRO A 71 6.47 -7.00 7.39
CA PRO A 71 5.78 -8.22 7.76
C PRO A 71 6.50 -8.93 8.91
N THR A 72 5.71 -9.53 9.79
CA THR A 72 6.19 -10.30 10.93
C THR A 72 5.60 -11.71 10.86
N ARG A 73 5.87 -12.53 11.88
CA ARG A 73 5.27 -13.85 12.00
C ARG A 73 3.74 -13.78 12.06
N ASP A 74 3.21 -12.77 12.75
CA ASP A 74 1.75 -12.56 12.81
C ASP A 74 1.17 -12.22 11.45
N THR A 75 1.91 -11.47 10.63
CA THR A 75 1.50 -11.18 9.26
C THR A 75 1.36 -12.46 8.44
N ALA A 76 2.29 -13.41 8.63
CA ALA A 76 2.24 -14.70 7.93
C ALA A 76 0.94 -15.46 8.23
N GLU A 77 0.44 -15.37 9.46
CA GLU A 77 -0.82 -16.00 9.83
C GLU A 77 -2.02 -15.32 9.13
N HIS A 78 -2.04 -14.00 9.10
CA HIS A 78 -3.07 -13.25 8.35
C HIS A 78 -3.02 -13.58 6.86
N TYR A 79 -1.83 -13.65 6.29
CA TYR A 79 -1.62 -14.06 4.90
C TYR A 79 -2.21 -15.45 4.62
N ALA A 80 -1.88 -16.42 5.46
CA ALA A 80 -2.32 -17.80 5.27
C ALA A 80 -3.85 -17.92 5.31
N ARG A 81 -4.49 -17.22 6.23
CA ARG A 81 -5.96 -17.21 6.34
C ARG A 81 -6.61 -16.59 5.12
N LEU A 82 -6.09 -15.47 4.65
CA LEU A 82 -6.58 -14.82 3.43
C LEU A 82 -6.37 -15.69 2.21
N PHE A 83 -5.21 -16.30 2.08
CA PHE A 83 -4.89 -17.20 0.97
C PHE A 83 -5.96 -18.29 0.83
N ILE A 84 -6.27 -18.96 1.94
CA ILE A 84 -7.27 -20.04 1.94
C ILE A 84 -8.67 -19.50 1.67
N GLN A 85 -9.02 -18.36 2.27
CA GLN A 85 -10.32 -17.72 2.03
C GLN A 85 -10.55 -17.43 0.55
N LEU A 86 -9.58 -16.81 -0.10
CA LEU A 86 -9.71 -16.41 -1.52
C LEU A 86 -9.66 -17.62 -2.44
N LYS A 87 -8.87 -18.62 -2.10
CA LYS A 87 -8.83 -19.88 -2.86
C LYS A 87 -10.18 -20.57 -2.83
N ARG A 88 -10.80 -20.69 -1.65
CA ARG A 88 -12.12 -21.32 -1.49
C ARG A 88 -13.23 -20.54 -2.19
N ALA A 89 -13.11 -19.22 -2.21
CA ALA A 89 -14.06 -18.37 -2.91
C ALA A 89 -13.87 -18.34 -4.42
N GLY A 90 -12.77 -18.90 -4.93
CA GLY A 90 -12.43 -18.85 -6.36
C GLY A 90 -12.02 -17.46 -6.84
N THR A 91 -11.55 -16.59 -5.93
CA THR A 91 -11.20 -15.21 -6.23
C THR A 91 -9.77 -14.87 -5.77
N PRO A 92 -8.75 -15.58 -6.25
CA PRO A 92 -7.37 -15.28 -5.86
C PRO A 92 -6.94 -13.90 -6.35
N ILE A 93 -5.99 -13.30 -5.63
CA ILE A 93 -5.36 -12.05 -6.01
C ILE A 93 -3.85 -12.24 -6.13
N PRO A 94 -3.13 -11.33 -6.81
CA PRO A 94 -1.67 -11.41 -6.89
C PRO A 94 -1.02 -11.48 -5.50
N ASP A 95 0.11 -12.18 -5.42
CA ASP A 95 0.76 -12.47 -4.14
C ASP A 95 1.16 -11.20 -3.37
N ASN A 96 1.72 -10.20 -4.06
CA ASN A 96 2.05 -8.94 -3.41
C ASN A 96 0.83 -8.25 -2.82
N ASP A 97 -0.29 -8.26 -3.53
CA ASP A 97 -1.55 -7.69 -3.03
C ASP A 97 -2.04 -8.44 -1.80
N LEU A 98 -1.84 -9.75 -1.78
CA LEU A 98 -2.21 -10.58 -0.63
C LEU A 98 -1.38 -10.20 0.62
N TRP A 99 -0.08 -9.97 0.46
CA TRP A 99 0.76 -9.49 1.56
C TRP A 99 0.35 -8.10 2.05
N ILE A 100 0.03 -7.20 1.11
CA ILE A 100 -0.46 -5.86 1.44
C ILE A 100 -1.75 -5.97 2.26
N ALA A 101 -2.71 -6.76 1.79
CA ALA A 101 -3.97 -6.98 2.49
C ALA A 101 -3.76 -7.57 3.88
N ALA A 102 -2.86 -8.53 4.02
CA ALA A 102 -2.54 -9.15 5.31
C ALA A 102 -2.02 -8.12 6.31
N LEU A 103 -1.10 -7.25 5.90
CA LEU A 103 -0.57 -6.18 6.75
C LEU A 103 -1.65 -5.17 7.14
N VAL A 104 -2.48 -4.77 6.18
CA VAL A 104 -3.55 -3.81 6.43
C VAL A 104 -4.55 -4.35 7.44
N LEU A 105 -4.94 -5.61 7.32
CA LEU A 105 -5.84 -6.26 8.28
C LEU A 105 -5.20 -6.44 9.66
N GLN A 106 -3.93 -6.85 9.69
CA GLN A 106 -3.21 -7.04 10.94
C GLN A 106 -3.17 -5.77 11.78
N HIS A 107 -3.02 -4.62 11.16
CA HIS A 107 -2.85 -3.34 11.82
C HIS A 107 -4.10 -2.44 11.82
N ASP A 108 -5.23 -2.97 11.36
CA ASP A 108 -6.51 -2.24 11.30
C ASP A 108 -6.39 -0.89 10.59
N LEU A 109 -5.74 -0.88 9.44
CA LEU A 109 -5.57 0.31 8.63
C LEU A 109 -6.65 0.42 7.54
N VAL A 110 -6.80 1.61 6.99
CA VAL A 110 -7.59 1.84 5.77
C VAL A 110 -6.63 1.81 4.59
N LEU A 111 -6.88 0.95 3.61
CA LEU A 111 -6.07 0.87 2.41
C LEU A 111 -6.54 1.92 1.40
N ILE A 112 -5.67 2.86 1.07
CA ILE A 112 -5.90 3.80 -0.02
C ILE A 112 -5.42 3.15 -1.31
N THR A 113 -6.35 2.80 -2.17
CA THR A 113 -6.08 2.06 -3.40
C THR A 113 -7.10 2.42 -4.47
N ARG A 114 -6.72 2.25 -5.73
CA ARG A 114 -7.63 2.23 -6.88
C ARG A 114 -7.64 0.88 -7.58
N ASP A 115 -6.95 -0.11 -7.01
CA ASP A 115 -6.85 -1.45 -7.56
C ASP A 115 -8.05 -2.29 -7.13
N ARG A 116 -8.77 -2.79 -8.10
CA ARG A 116 -9.98 -3.57 -7.90
C ARG A 116 -9.75 -4.96 -7.36
N HIS A 117 -8.52 -5.50 -7.39
CA HIS A 117 -8.20 -6.79 -6.78
C HIS A 117 -8.62 -6.82 -5.31
N PHE A 118 -8.48 -5.69 -4.59
CA PHE A 118 -8.79 -5.64 -3.16
C PHE A 118 -10.28 -5.72 -2.85
N GLU A 119 -11.16 -5.55 -3.84
CA GLU A 119 -12.60 -5.79 -3.66
C GLU A 119 -12.90 -7.25 -3.33
N ARG A 120 -11.99 -8.16 -3.68
CA ARG A 120 -12.10 -9.59 -3.38
C ARG A 120 -11.86 -9.92 -1.91
N VAL A 121 -11.40 -8.96 -1.12
CA VAL A 121 -11.16 -9.11 0.32
C VAL A 121 -12.19 -8.25 1.06
N PRO A 122 -13.37 -8.81 1.38
CA PRO A 122 -14.50 -8.01 1.89
C PRO A 122 -14.24 -7.37 3.25
N GLN A 123 -13.36 -7.94 4.08
CA GLN A 123 -13.05 -7.40 5.40
C GLN A 123 -12.09 -6.20 5.38
N LEU A 124 -11.49 -5.86 4.23
CA LEU A 124 -10.63 -4.69 4.11
C LEU A 124 -11.44 -3.39 4.17
N LEU A 125 -10.96 -2.44 4.95
CA LEU A 125 -11.39 -1.05 4.84
C LEU A 125 -10.58 -0.41 3.71
N ARG A 126 -11.28 0.06 2.69
CA ARG A 126 -10.65 0.61 1.48
C ARG A 126 -11.18 1.99 1.18
N ASP A 127 -10.34 2.82 0.59
CA ASP A 127 -10.72 4.14 0.15
C ASP A 127 -10.30 4.33 -1.31
N TYR A 128 -11.28 4.42 -2.19
CA TYR A 128 -11.12 4.67 -3.61
C TYR A 128 -11.43 6.12 -4.01
N SER A 129 -11.81 6.96 -3.06
CA SER A 129 -12.39 8.28 -3.37
C SER A 129 -11.40 9.25 -4.02
N ALA A 130 -10.11 9.12 -3.75
CA ALA A 130 -9.08 9.92 -4.42
C ALA A 130 -8.71 9.27 -5.74
N ARG A 131 -8.94 9.96 -6.83
CA ARG A 131 -8.68 9.47 -8.18
C ARG A 131 -7.63 10.25 -8.90
#